data_f2106f9398339d51f3d87a6f20c71116
#
_entry.id   f2106f9398339d51f3d87a6f20c71116
#
_cell.length_a   1.000
_cell.length_b   1.000
_cell.length_c   1.000
_cell.angle_alpha   90.00
_cell.angle_beta   90.00
_cell.angle_gamma   90.00
#
_symmetry.space_group_name_H-M   'P 1'
#
loop_
_entity.id
_entity.type
_entity.pdbx_description
1 polymer ?
#
loop_
_entity_poly.entity_id
_entity_poly.type
_entity_poly.pdbx_seq_one_letter_code
_entity_poly.pdbx_strand_id
1 'polypeptide(L)'
;MTKYSKVRRISTQAFLIASTMLFMTISSDLSTWSFGQLDVQVNEPPKIAVISPIEGEINQTVIINASISDPDGNITSIIWNQEDESGTVNMNISQDKQSMSFVPTQNVTYVFSVEGIDNNGSATLESVQVNIGS
;
A
#
# COMPACT_ATOMS: atom_id res chain seq x y z
N MET A 1 -34.18 6.84 16.17
CA MET A 1 -33.05 6.29 16.95
C MET A 1 -32.21 5.28 16.18
N THR A 2 -32.73 4.56 15.23
CA THR A 2 -31.97 3.57 14.42
C THR A 2 -30.98 4.16 13.41
N LYS A 3 -31.05 5.44 13.08
CA LYS A 3 -30.09 6.11 12.18
C LYS A 3 -28.71 6.36 12.82
N TYR A 4 -28.64 6.42 14.13
CA TYR A 4 -27.36 6.73 14.82
C TYR A 4 -26.42 5.53 14.95
N SER A 5 -26.91 4.32 14.94
CA SER A 5 -26.07 3.13 15.02
C SER A 5 -25.32 2.84 13.72
N LYS A 6 -25.84 3.33 12.59
CA LYS A 6 -25.22 3.17 11.27
C LYS A 6 -24.12 4.20 11.02
N VAL A 7 -24.22 5.38 11.64
CA VAL A 7 -23.22 6.46 11.54
C VAL A 7 -22.02 6.17 12.44
N ARG A 8 -22.17 5.40 13.53
CA ARG A 8 -21.05 5.00 14.40
C ARG A 8 -20.01 4.09 13.72
N ARG A 9 -20.34 3.51 12.56
CA ARG A 9 -19.40 2.69 11.76
C ARG A 9 -18.61 3.50 10.74
N ILE A 10 -18.95 4.75 10.56
CA ILE A 10 -18.22 5.69 9.73
C ILE A 10 -17.15 6.35 10.63
N SER A 11 -15.99 6.70 10.09
CA SER A 11 -14.88 7.29 10.84
C SER A 11 -15.36 8.42 11.78
N THR A 12 -14.68 8.60 12.89
CA THR A 12 -15.01 9.61 13.91
C THR A 12 -15.20 11.02 13.30
N GLN A 13 -14.50 11.32 12.23
CA GLN A 13 -14.61 12.60 11.52
C GLN A 13 -15.93 12.72 10.73
N ALA A 14 -16.36 11.65 10.07
CA ALA A 14 -17.63 11.63 9.35
C ALA A 14 -18.84 11.74 10.33
N PHE A 15 -18.70 11.18 11.53
CA PHE A 15 -19.72 11.30 12.59
C PHE A 15 -19.82 12.75 13.11
N LEU A 16 -18.69 13.44 13.33
CA LEU A 16 -18.67 14.84 13.79
C LEU A 16 -19.33 15.78 12.76
N ILE A 17 -19.08 15.55 11.45
CA ILE A 17 -19.68 16.34 10.38
C ILE A 17 -21.20 16.07 10.29
N ALA A 18 -21.63 14.83 10.42
CA ALA A 18 -23.05 14.46 10.46
C ALA A 18 -23.76 15.04 11.69
N SER A 19 -23.09 15.10 12.85
CA SER A 19 -23.60 15.73 14.08
C SER A 19 -23.76 17.25 13.92
N THR A 20 -22.83 17.90 13.24
CA THR A 20 -22.89 19.35 12.97
C THR A 20 -24.03 19.70 12.01
N MET A 21 -24.30 18.82 11.01
CA MET A 21 -25.43 18.99 10.09
C MET A 21 -26.77 18.83 10.80
N LEU A 22 -26.87 17.98 11.81
CA LEU A 22 -28.12 17.77 12.55
C LEU A 22 -28.55 19.02 13.33
N PHE A 23 -27.59 19.84 13.80
CA PHE A 23 -27.88 21.11 14.47
C PHE A 23 -28.40 22.21 13.51
N MET A 24 -28.05 22.15 12.21
CA MET A 24 -28.51 23.09 11.20
C MET A 24 -29.92 22.86 10.71
N THR A 25 -30.51 21.68 10.96
CA THR A 25 -31.87 21.33 10.51
C THR A 25 -32.99 21.92 11.38
N ILE A 26 -32.69 22.70 12.42
CA ILE A 26 -33.67 23.29 13.34
C ILE A 26 -34.13 24.69 12.89
N SER A 27 -33.56 25.24 11.83
CA SER A 27 -34.04 26.50 11.31
C SER A 27 -35.22 26.29 10.35
N SER A 28 -36.23 27.08 10.48
CA SER A 28 -37.51 26.99 9.77
C SER A 28 -37.44 27.29 8.27
N ASP A 29 -36.24 27.52 7.71
CA ASP A 29 -36.06 27.93 6.32
C ASP A 29 -35.23 26.88 5.57
N LEU A 30 -35.85 25.74 5.28
CA LEU A 30 -35.23 24.61 4.58
C LEU A 30 -35.02 24.83 3.07
N SER A 31 -35.51 25.92 2.52
CA SER A 31 -35.52 26.16 1.06
C SER A 31 -34.20 26.68 0.48
N THR A 32 -33.25 27.06 1.35
CA THR A 32 -31.97 27.72 0.93
C THR A 32 -30.71 26.89 1.27
N TRP A 33 -30.87 25.70 1.85
CA TRP A 33 -29.71 24.89 2.24
C TRP A 33 -29.26 23.99 1.07
N SER A 34 -28.23 24.41 0.39
CA SER A 34 -27.45 23.52 -0.48
C SER A 34 -26.49 22.74 0.41
N PHE A 35 -26.78 21.48 0.68
CA PHE A 35 -25.82 20.59 1.27
C PHE A 35 -24.73 20.32 0.24
N GLY A 36 -23.57 20.94 0.39
CA GLY A 36 -22.39 20.55 -0.35
C GLY A 36 -22.18 19.05 -0.21
N GLN A 37 -21.85 18.37 -1.29
CA GLN A 37 -21.53 16.96 -1.27
C GLN A 37 -20.38 16.76 -0.26
N LEU A 38 -20.61 15.91 0.75
CA LEU A 38 -19.58 15.52 1.67
C LEU A 38 -18.62 14.59 0.90
N ASP A 39 -17.51 15.15 0.46
CA ASP A 39 -16.42 14.38 -0.14
C ASP A 39 -15.59 13.76 1.00
N VAL A 40 -15.96 12.54 1.39
CA VAL A 40 -15.17 11.75 2.33
C VAL A 40 -14.09 11.06 1.53
N GLN A 41 -12.89 11.62 1.55
CA GLN A 41 -11.71 10.95 1.00
C GLN A 41 -11.35 9.76 1.89
N VAL A 42 -11.52 8.57 1.32
CA VAL A 42 -11.08 7.32 1.95
C VAL A 42 -9.67 7.05 1.44
N ASN A 43 -8.71 6.86 2.35
CA ASN A 43 -7.35 6.52 1.97
C ASN A 43 -7.29 5.24 1.14
N GLU A 44 -6.65 5.30 -0.02
CA GLU A 44 -6.30 4.14 -0.83
C GLU A 44 -4.91 3.63 -0.40
N PRO A 45 -4.72 2.31 -0.24
CA PRO A 45 -3.40 1.77 0.06
C PRO A 45 -2.45 1.91 -1.13
N PRO A 46 -1.13 1.83 -0.91
CA PRO A 46 -0.13 1.81 -1.96
C PRO A 46 -0.42 0.76 -3.04
N LYS A 47 -0.05 1.09 -4.27
CA LYS A 47 -0.06 0.15 -5.41
C LYS A 47 1.37 -0.27 -5.72
N ILE A 48 1.59 -1.58 -5.78
CA ILE A 48 2.88 -2.19 -6.12
C ILE A 48 2.70 -3.01 -7.39
N ALA A 49 3.53 -2.75 -8.39
CA ALA A 49 3.63 -3.57 -9.59
C ALA A 49 5.06 -4.11 -9.70
N VAL A 50 5.18 -5.42 -9.73
CA VAL A 50 6.44 -6.15 -9.88
C VAL A 50 6.24 -7.32 -10.83
N ILE A 51 7.27 -7.67 -11.61
CA ILE A 51 7.25 -8.84 -12.47
C ILE A 51 7.63 -10.07 -11.63
N SER A 52 6.82 -11.12 -11.72
CA SER A 52 7.08 -12.41 -11.07
C SER A 52 6.46 -13.52 -11.92
N PRO A 53 7.13 -14.67 -12.14
CA PRO A 53 8.50 -14.94 -11.74
C PRO A 53 9.55 -14.22 -12.61
N ILE A 54 10.76 -14.10 -12.04
CA ILE A 54 11.96 -13.64 -12.74
C ILE A 54 12.87 -14.86 -12.93
N GLU A 55 13.48 -14.98 -14.10
CA GLU A 55 14.47 -16.01 -14.37
C GLU A 55 15.89 -15.42 -14.23
N GLY A 56 16.80 -16.18 -13.61
CA GLY A 56 18.18 -15.78 -13.41
C GLY A 56 19.15 -16.96 -13.51
N GLU A 57 20.43 -16.68 -13.42
CA GLU A 57 21.52 -17.67 -13.48
C GLU A 57 22.42 -17.57 -12.25
N ILE A 58 23.04 -18.70 -11.87
CA ILE A 58 24.00 -18.74 -10.76
C ILE A 58 25.18 -17.79 -11.04
N ASN A 59 25.61 -17.05 -10.03
CA ASN A 59 26.71 -16.08 -10.06
C ASN A 59 26.49 -14.91 -11.02
N GLN A 60 25.28 -14.70 -11.54
CA GLN A 60 24.90 -13.51 -12.29
C GLN A 60 24.03 -12.61 -11.42
N THR A 61 24.21 -11.30 -11.59
CA THR A 61 23.36 -10.34 -10.85
C THR A 61 21.93 -10.39 -11.37
N VAL A 62 21.00 -10.65 -10.46
CA VAL A 62 19.56 -10.52 -10.71
C VAL A 62 19.09 -9.17 -10.17
N ILE A 63 18.30 -8.45 -10.96
CA ILE A 63 17.70 -7.17 -10.57
C ILE A 63 16.17 -7.32 -10.56
N ILE A 64 15.57 -6.94 -9.46
CA ILE A 64 14.11 -6.88 -9.29
C ILE A 64 13.72 -5.41 -9.26
N ASN A 65 12.83 -5.00 -10.16
CA ASN A 65 12.28 -3.66 -10.19
C ASN A 65 10.81 -3.70 -9.76
N ALA A 66 10.44 -2.83 -8.85
CA ALA A 66 9.08 -2.62 -8.42
C ALA A 66 8.67 -1.17 -8.72
N SER A 67 7.48 -0.99 -9.26
CA SER A 67 6.85 0.33 -9.34
C SER A 67 5.91 0.49 -8.17
N ILE A 68 6.22 1.42 -7.27
CA ILE A 68 5.47 1.63 -6.03
C ILE A 68 4.97 3.06 -6.02
N SER A 69 3.66 3.21 -5.90
CA SER A 69 3.00 4.52 -5.90
C SER A 69 1.79 4.51 -4.96
N ASP A 70 1.42 5.69 -4.52
CA ASP A 70 0.22 5.90 -3.73
C ASP A 70 -0.75 6.78 -4.54
N PRO A 71 -2.01 6.34 -4.77
CA PRO A 71 -2.96 7.07 -5.61
C PRO A 71 -3.44 8.40 -5.04
N ASP A 72 -3.50 8.54 -3.72
CA ASP A 72 -4.08 9.69 -3.04
C ASP A 72 -3.15 10.29 -1.97
N GLY A 73 -1.89 9.83 -1.89
CA GLY A 73 -0.92 10.29 -0.93
C GLY A 73 0.54 10.10 -1.36
N ASN A 74 1.38 9.74 -0.43
CA ASN A 74 2.81 9.54 -0.64
C ASN A 74 3.29 8.27 0.05
N ILE A 75 4.24 7.57 -0.58
CA ILE A 75 4.95 6.46 0.04
C ILE A 75 5.95 7.00 1.07
N THR A 76 5.85 6.54 2.30
CA THR A 76 6.74 6.91 3.42
C THR A 76 7.81 5.88 3.68
N SER A 77 7.56 4.60 3.35
CA SER A 77 8.51 3.51 3.54
C SER A 77 8.39 2.45 2.45
N ILE A 78 9.53 1.90 2.05
CA ILE A 78 9.63 0.71 1.20
C ILE A 78 10.59 -0.24 1.89
N ILE A 79 10.17 -1.50 2.08
CA ILE A 79 10.91 -2.53 2.78
C ILE A 79 11.00 -3.77 1.89
N TRP A 80 12.21 -4.30 1.71
CA TRP A 80 12.48 -5.55 1.02
C TRP A 80 12.90 -6.62 2.02
N ASN A 81 12.35 -7.82 1.90
CA ASN A 81 12.72 -8.98 2.70
C ASN A 81 12.96 -10.19 1.82
N GLN A 82 13.81 -11.11 2.28
CA GLN A 82 13.90 -12.46 1.75
C GLN A 82 13.00 -13.36 2.58
N GLU A 83 12.13 -14.13 1.90
CA GLU A 83 11.09 -14.95 2.54
C GLU A 83 11.38 -16.46 2.49
N ASP A 84 12.36 -16.89 1.68
CA ASP A 84 12.72 -18.29 1.54
C ASP A 84 13.83 -18.70 2.51
N GLU A 85 14.02 -20.02 2.66
CA GLU A 85 15.05 -20.63 3.53
C GLU A 85 16.30 -21.07 2.76
N SER A 86 16.51 -20.62 1.53
CA SER A 86 17.65 -21.03 0.68
C SER A 86 19.01 -20.52 1.16
N GLY A 87 19.03 -19.77 2.23
CA GLY A 87 20.21 -19.09 2.79
C GLY A 87 20.18 -17.59 2.50
N THR A 88 20.66 -16.81 3.45
CA THR A 88 20.65 -15.35 3.37
C THR A 88 21.49 -14.84 2.21
N VAL A 89 20.92 -14.02 1.35
CA VAL A 89 21.63 -13.31 0.28
C VAL A 89 21.89 -11.86 0.66
N ASN A 90 22.96 -11.29 0.11
CA ASN A 90 23.20 -9.87 0.23
C ASN A 90 22.29 -9.10 -0.76
N MET A 91 21.27 -8.45 -0.24
CA MET A 91 20.39 -7.57 -1.01
C MET A 91 21.02 -6.18 -1.14
N ASN A 92 21.21 -5.73 -2.36
CA ASN A 92 21.63 -4.36 -2.66
C ASN A 92 20.41 -3.56 -3.12
N ILE A 93 19.92 -2.67 -2.25
CA ILE A 93 18.70 -1.90 -2.47
C ILE A 93 19.08 -0.53 -3.03
N SER A 94 18.41 -0.09 -4.09
CA SER A 94 18.60 1.24 -4.70
C SER A 94 18.29 2.38 -3.73
N GLN A 95 18.77 3.57 -4.01
CA GLN A 95 18.56 4.74 -3.15
C GLN A 95 17.08 5.13 -3.04
N ASP A 96 16.33 4.99 -4.12
CA ASP A 96 14.88 5.21 -4.15
C ASP A 96 14.06 4.01 -3.61
N LYS A 97 14.77 2.90 -3.27
CA LYS A 97 14.23 1.63 -2.80
C LYS A 97 13.25 0.93 -3.76
N GLN A 98 13.14 1.40 -4.99
CA GLN A 98 12.26 0.79 -6.00
C GLN A 98 12.91 -0.37 -6.75
N SER A 99 14.18 -0.63 -6.53
CA SER A 99 14.84 -1.81 -7.05
C SER A 99 15.73 -2.48 -6.02
N MET A 100 15.86 -3.79 -6.15
CA MET A 100 16.74 -4.62 -5.34
C MET A 100 17.52 -5.54 -6.27
N SER A 101 18.78 -5.78 -5.96
CA SER A 101 19.62 -6.73 -6.70
C SER A 101 20.35 -7.67 -5.74
N PHE A 102 20.62 -8.88 -6.22
CA PHE A 102 21.42 -9.87 -5.50
C PHE A 102 22.15 -10.79 -6.49
N VAL A 103 23.11 -11.55 -6.00
CA VAL A 103 23.81 -12.58 -6.77
C VAL A 103 23.47 -13.94 -6.19
N PRO A 104 22.72 -14.78 -6.90
CA PRO A 104 22.37 -16.12 -6.44
C PRO A 104 23.60 -17.04 -6.50
N THR A 105 23.74 -17.88 -5.47
CA THR A 105 24.84 -18.85 -5.37
C THR A 105 24.37 -20.30 -5.50
N GLN A 106 23.05 -20.52 -5.57
CA GLN A 106 22.45 -21.84 -5.64
C GLN A 106 21.36 -21.90 -6.73
N ASN A 107 21.21 -23.07 -7.32
CA ASN A 107 20.13 -23.36 -8.28
C ASN A 107 18.85 -23.71 -7.51
N VAL A 108 18.15 -22.71 -7.02
CA VAL A 108 16.91 -22.80 -6.26
C VAL A 108 15.99 -21.65 -6.64
N THR A 109 14.76 -21.70 -6.18
CA THR A 109 13.87 -20.54 -6.24
C THR A 109 14.06 -19.69 -5.01
N TYR A 110 14.44 -18.43 -5.21
CA TYR A 110 14.44 -17.42 -4.16
C TYR A 110 13.09 -16.71 -4.11
N VAL A 111 12.64 -16.36 -2.92
CA VAL A 111 11.39 -15.62 -2.72
C VAL A 111 11.68 -14.36 -1.93
N PHE A 112 11.28 -13.23 -2.48
CA PHE A 112 11.38 -11.93 -1.82
C PHE A 112 10.00 -11.32 -1.64
N SER A 113 9.88 -10.41 -0.70
CA SER A 113 8.72 -9.53 -0.58
C SER A 113 9.16 -8.07 -0.64
N VAL A 114 8.27 -7.25 -1.17
CA VAL A 114 8.37 -5.79 -1.13
C VAL A 114 7.11 -5.22 -0.51
N GLU A 115 7.28 -4.41 0.53
CA GLU A 115 6.21 -3.72 1.22
C GLU A 115 6.32 -2.22 1.01
N GLY A 116 5.23 -1.59 0.59
CA GLY A 116 5.09 -0.14 0.53
C GLY A 116 4.13 0.35 1.60
N ILE A 117 4.50 1.40 2.33
CA ILE A 117 3.68 2.02 3.38
C ILE A 117 3.45 3.48 3.03
N ASP A 118 2.19 3.93 3.09
CA ASP A 118 1.80 5.31 2.81
C ASP A 118 1.92 6.25 4.01
N ASN A 119 1.59 7.51 3.81
CA ASN A 119 1.61 8.53 4.86
C ASN A 119 0.45 8.40 5.87
N ASN A 120 -0.54 7.57 5.60
CA ASN A 120 -1.67 7.29 6.50
C ASN A 120 -1.50 5.96 7.26
N GLY A 121 -0.42 5.23 6.99
CA GLY A 121 -0.08 3.98 7.64
C GLY A 121 -0.68 2.73 6.99
N SER A 122 -1.31 2.85 5.81
CA SER A 122 -1.74 1.69 5.04
C SER A 122 -0.54 1.05 4.34
N ALA A 123 -0.54 -0.28 4.25
CA ALA A 123 0.54 -1.04 3.65
C ALA A 123 0.04 -2.01 2.58
N THR A 124 0.85 -2.19 1.56
CA THR A 124 0.66 -3.22 0.53
C THR A 124 1.94 -4.04 0.44
N LEU A 125 1.80 -5.36 0.35
CA LEU A 125 2.89 -6.31 0.24
C LEU A 125 2.72 -7.12 -1.05
N GLU A 126 3.80 -7.24 -1.82
CA GLU A 126 3.88 -8.10 -3.00
C GLU A 126 5.03 -9.08 -2.89
N SER A 127 4.82 -10.30 -3.39
CA SER A 127 5.81 -11.37 -3.40
C SER A 127 6.42 -11.54 -4.79
N VAL A 128 7.73 -11.78 -4.84
CA VAL A 128 8.49 -11.99 -6.08
C VAL A 128 9.24 -13.29 -6.00
N GLN A 129 9.02 -14.17 -6.97
CA GLN A 129 9.79 -15.40 -7.16
C GLN A 129 10.90 -15.18 -8.18
N VAL A 130 12.09 -15.69 -7.87
CA VAL A 130 13.25 -15.69 -8.76
C VAL A 130 13.71 -17.14 -8.93
N ASN A 131 13.53 -17.67 -10.12
CA ASN A 131 13.95 -19.03 -10.46
C ASN A 131 15.36 -19.00 -11.02
N ILE A 132 16.29 -19.71 -10.39
CA ILE A 132 17.66 -19.77 -10.84
C ILE A 132 17.90 -21.06 -11.62
N GLY A 133 18.26 -20.88 -12.87
CA GLY A 133 18.72 -21.94 -13.74
C GLY A 133 20.25 -22.13 -13.68
N SER A 134 20.67 -23.24 -14.17
CA SER A 134 22.11 -23.58 -14.34
C SER A 134 22.62 -23.14 -15.71
#